data_20d1e936e951fd44bef72d02f7b61641
#
_entry.id   20d1e936e951fd44bef72d02f7b61641
#
_cell.length_a   1.000
_cell.length_b   1.000
_cell.length_c   1.000
_cell.angle_alpha   90.00
_cell.angle_beta   90.00
_cell.angle_gamma   90.00
#
_symmetry.space_group_name_H-M   'P 1'
#
loop_
_entity.id
_entity.type
_entity.pdbx_description
1 polymer ?
#
loop_
_entity_poly.entity_id
_entity_poly.type
_entity_poly.pdbx_seq_one_letter_code
_entity_poly.pdbx_strand_id
1 'polypeptide(L)'
;MVRSPSLKRAPAVANPERFVALAARWIYEGKRLDMRGLADDLGVSRVTLFRHVGSREELLGKALWLLTERSLEAAAARWEAERPAGAMHTPGTGRNFNAIVSRAEGLRRLLDDEPALALRVLTDPRGRIQVGLVEFFAASLRRDMAEFGLVSLIEPDALSYALVRLGESFIYADVLAARKPDVDTANRLQQALVESVCTRSATPAPAAGVMAEQAPRG
;
A
#
# COMPACT_ATOMS: atom_id res chain seq x y z
N MET A 1 -9.83 21.23 57.55
CA MET A 1 -10.20 20.43 56.36
C MET A 1 -9.62 21.12 55.15
N VAL A 2 -8.37 20.79 54.79
CA VAL A 2 -7.59 21.49 53.73
C VAL A 2 -7.83 20.72 52.44
N ARG A 3 -8.42 21.37 51.40
CA ARG A 3 -8.60 20.84 50.07
C ARG A 3 -7.24 20.79 49.37
N SER A 4 -6.76 19.60 49.07
CA SER A 4 -5.58 19.40 48.23
C SER A 4 -5.82 19.97 46.82
N PRO A 5 -4.89 20.72 46.24
CA PRO A 5 -5.01 21.20 44.88
C PRO A 5 -4.84 20.03 43.92
N SER A 6 -5.84 19.85 43.04
CA SER A 6 -5.78 18.94 41.90
C SER A 6 -4.57 19.32 41.03
N LEU A 7 -3.57 18.47 40.96
CA LEU A 7 -2.45 18.58 40.03
C LEU A 7 -3.01 18.56 38.61
N LYS A 8 -3.12 19.73 37.98
CA LYS A 8 -3.35 19.83 36.55
C LYS A 8 -2.19 19.11 35.84
N ARG A 9 -2.49 17.95 35.29
CA ARG A 9 -1.58 17.21 34.39
C ARG A 9 -1.07 18.19 33.34
N ALA A 10 0.26 18.36 33.25
CA ALA A 10 0.87 19.17 32.21
C ALA A 10 0.32 18.75 30.86
N PRO A 11 0.03 19.70 29.93
CA PRO A 11 -0.46 19.34 28.60
C PRO A 11 0.58 18.42 27.94
N ALA A 12 0.20 17.19 27.65
CA ALA A 12 1.04 16.30 26.87
C ALA A 12 1.35 17.04 25.56
N VAL A 13 2.64 17.17 25.23
CA VAL A 13 3.09 17.77 23.98
C VAL A 13 2.25 17.15 22.87
N ALA A 14 1.48 17.98 22.16
CA ALA A 14 0.58 17.51 21.12
C ALA A 14 1.45 16.95 19.99
N ASN A 15 1.59 15.62 19.92
CA ASN A 15 2.32 14.91 18.88
C ASN A 15 1.32 14.42 17.83
N PRO A 16 1.33 14.98 16.60
CA PRO A 16 0.44 14.57 15.52
C PRO A 16 0.51 13.07 15.19
N GLU A 17 1.70 12.46 15.30
CA GLU A 17 1.89 11.03 15.05
C GLU A 17 1.11 10.17 16.05
N ARG A 18 1.07 10.59 17.33
CA ARG A 18 0.27 9.89 18.36
C ARG A 18 -1.22 9.95 18.03
N PHE A 19 -1.69 11.06 17.46
CA PHE A 19 -3.09 11.21 17.06
C PHE A 19 -3.45 10.29 15.90
N VAL A 20 -2.59 10.22 14.89
CA VAL A 20 -2.75 9.31 13.75
C VAL A 20 -2.65 7.85 14.20
N ALA A 21 -1.70 7.51 15.08
CA ALA A 21 -1.54 6.15 15.58
C ALA A 21 -2.76 5.68 16.38
N LEU A 22 -3.38 6.54 17.21
CA LEU A 22 -4.60 6.17 17.93
C LEU A 22 -5.78 6.02 16.97
N ALA A 23 -5.92 6.91 15.98
CA ALA A 23 -6.95 6.80 14.95
C ALA A 23 -6.80 5.49 14.13
N ALA A 24 -5.57 5.14 13.75
CA ALA A 24 -5.27 3.89 13.05
C ALA A 24 -5.62 2.67 13.91
N ARG A 25 -5.30 2.71 15.21
CA ARG A 25 -5.70 1.65 16.14
C ARG A 25 -7.23 1.51 16.25
N TRP A 26 -7.98 2.60 16.33
CA TRP A 26 -9.44 2.54 16.35
C TRP A 26 -10.00 1.90 15.08
N ILE A 27 -9.47 2.29 13.91
CA ILE A 27 -9.89 1.70 12.63
C ILE A 27 -9.56 0.21 12.61
N TYR A 28 -8.36 -0.18 13.01
CA TYR A 28 -7.93 -1.58 13.06
C TYR A 28 -8.85 -2.43 13.96
N GLU A 29 -9.26 -1.88 15.11
CA GLU A 29 -10.21 -2.51 16.05
C GLU A 29 -11.67 -2.44 15.55
N GLY A 30 -11.94 -1.89 14.37
CA GLY A 30 -13.29 -1.71 13.81
C GLY A 30 -14.13 -0.67 14.55
N LYS A 31 -13.50 0.24 15.27
CA LYS A 31 -14.18 1.38 15.91
C LYS A 31 -14.39 2.49 14.89
N ARG A 32 -15.58 3.10 14.95
CA ARG A 32 -15.87 4.29 14.15
C ARG A 32 -14.97 5.45 14.57
N LEU A 33 -14.34 6.12 13.61
CA LEU A 33 -13.52 7.29 13.87
C LEU A 33 -14.41 8.48 14.24
N ASP A 34 -14.43 8.86 15.52
CA ASP A 34 -15.11 10.05 16.05
C ASP A 34 -14.12 11.04 16.65
N MET A 35 -14.14 12.27 16.13
CA MET A 35 -13.19 13.33 16.51
C MET A 35 -13.36 13.78 17.98
N ARG A 36 -14.56 13.62 18.56
CA ARG A 36 -14.79 13.98 19.96
C ARG A 36 -14.21 12.91 20.88
N GLY A 37 -14.59 11.66 20.69
CA GLY A 37 -14.10 10.54 21.48
C GLY A 37 -12.58 10.42 21.38
N LEU A 38 -12.01 10.64 20.17
CA LEU A 38 -10.56 10.61 19.98
C LEU A 38 -9.84 11.72 20.75
N ALA A 39 -10.41 12.95 20.78
CA ALA A 39 -9.86 14.06 21.55
C ALA A 39 -9.92 13.79 23.07
N ASP A 40 -11.02 13.20 23.55
CA ASP A 40 -11.21 12.80 24.95
C ASP A 40 -10.18 11.72 25.34
N ASP A 41 -9.98 10.68 24.54
CA ASP A 41 -8.97 9.62 24.76
C ASP A 41 -7.52 10.16 24.76
N LEU A 42 -7.27 11.19 23.96
CA LEU A 42 -5.96 11.84 23.88
C LEU A 42 -5.72 12.87 24.99
N GLY A 43 -6.79 13.27 25.72
CA GLY A 43 -6.73 14.31 26.73
C GLY A 43 -6.47 15.71 26.18
N VAL A 44 -6.93 15.98 24.95
CA VAL A 44 -6.78 17.28 24.26
C VAL A 44 -8.16 17.86 23.89
N SER A 45 -8.19 19.17 23.59
CA SER A 45 -9.42 19.77 23.05
C SER A 45 -9.64 19.36 21.59
N ARG A 46 -10.92 19.33 21.14
CA ARG A 46 -11.24 19.12 19.71
C ARG A 46 -10.56 20.13 18.80
N VAL A 47 -10.42 21.38 19.24
CA VAL A 47 -9.73 22.44 18.49
C VAL A 47 -8.24 22.11 18.34
N THR A 48 -7.63 21.60 19.41
CA THR A 48 -6.23 21.15 19.38
C THR A 48 -6.07 19.99 18.40
N LEU A 49 -6.93 18.96 18.51
CA LEU A 49 -6.90 17.83 17.59
C LEU A 49 -7.04 18.28 16.12
N PHE A 50 -8.09 19.07 15.82
CA PHE A 50 -8.34 19.57 14.46
C PHE A 50 -7.16 20.37 13.89
N ARG A 51 -6.54 21.22 14.71
CA ARG A 51 -5.38 22.02 14.26
C ARG A 51 -4.18 21.17 13.86
N HIS A 52 -4.00 19.99 14.46
CA HIS A 52 -2.86 19.10 14.20
C HIS A 52 -3.11 18.08 13.10
N VAL A 53 -4.31 17.56 13.00
CA VAL A 53 -4.62 16.47 12.06
C VAL A 53 -5.56 16.86 10.93
N GLY A 54 -6.20 18.03 11.03
CA GLY A 54 -7.17 18.51 10.06
C GLY A 54 -8.57 17.94 10.28
N SER A 55 -9.32 17.80 9.21
CA SER A 55 -10.66 17.22 9.20
C SER A 55 -10.65 15.73 9.58
N ARG A 56 -11.84 15.18 9.85
CA ARG A 56 -12.02 13.74 10.07
C ARG A 56 -11.56 12.92 8.87
N GLU A 57 -11.82 13.41 7.67
CA GLU A 57 -11.45 12.76 6.40
C GLU A 57 -9.92 12.75 6.20
N GLU A 58 -9.26 13.86 6.48
CA GLU A 58 -7.79 13.95 6.43
C GLU A 58 -7.13 13.04 7.46
N LEU A 59 -7.68 12.99 8.69
CA LEU A 59 -7.19 12.06 9.71
C LEU A 59 -7.43 10.61 9.32
N LEU A 60 -8.59 10.30 8.74
CA LEU A 60 -8.89 8.96 8.22
C LEU A 60 -7.89 8.54 7.15
N GLY A 61 -7.57 9.44 6.20
CA GLY A 61 -6.57 9.18 5.17
C GLY A 61 -5.17 8.90 5.73
N LYS A 62 -4.74 9.71 6.71
CA LYS A 62 -3.46 9.51 7.41
C LYS A 62 -3.41 8.19 8.17
N ALA A 63 -4.49 7.85 8.87
CA ALA A 63 -4.59 6.62 9.66
C ALA A 63 -4.64 5.36 8.77
N LEU A 64 -5.40 5.41 7.68
CA LEU A 64 -5.45 4.33 6.70
C LEU A 64 -4.11 4.16 5.98
N TRP A 65 -3.40 5.26 5.67
CA TRP A 65 -2.06 5.17 5.10
C TRP A 65 -1.10 4.45 6.06
N LEU A 66 -1.10 4.80 7.33
CA LEU A 66 -0.26 4.12 8.34
C LEU A 66 -0.52 2.60 8.41
N LEU A 67 -1.79 2.19 8.29
CA LEU A 67 -2.15 0.76 8.24
C LEU A 67 -1.73 0.12 6.93
N THR A 68 -1.89 0.81 5.80
CA THR A 68 -1.47 0.34 4.47
C THR A 68 0.03 0.15 4.41
N GLU A 69 0.81 1.13 4.87
CA GLU A 69 2.28 1.07 4.91
C GLU A 69 2.78 -0.14 5.71
N ARG A 70 2.26 -0.35 6.91
CA ARG A 70 2.56 -1.53 7.73
C ARG A 70 2.17 -2.85 7.05
N SER A 71 1.05 -2.85 6.33
CA SER A 71 0.59 -4.04 5.60
C SER A 71 1.51 -4.35 4.41
N LEU A 72 2.01 -3.33 3.72
CA LEU A 72 2.99 -3.47 2.63
C LEU A 72 4.33 -4.00 3.16
N GLU A 73 4.83 -3.44 4.26
CA GLU A 73 6.05 -3.90 4.92
C GLU A 73 5.94 -5.37 5.36
N ALA A 74 4.84 -5.73 6.01
CA ALA A 74 4.58 -7.10 6.44
C ALA A 74 4.45 -8.07 5.25
N ALA A 75 3.78 -7.65 4.18
CA ALA A 75 3.62 -8.44 2.96
C ALA A 75 4.96 -8.68 2.26
N ALA A 76 5.79 -7.65 2.16
CA ALA A 76 7.13 -7.73 1.56
C ALA A 76 8.06 -8.61 2.40
N ALA A 77 8.11 -8.40 3.72
CA ALA A 77 8.93 -9.20 4.64
C ALA A 77 8.55 -10.68 4.61
N ARG A 78 7.25 -10.97 4.61
CA ARG A 78 6.76 -12.34 4.48
C ARG A 78 7.17 -12.97 3.15
N TRP A 79 7.00 -12.25 2.04
CA TRP A 79 7.39 -12.76 0.72
C TRP A 79 8.89 -12.99 0.63
N GLU A 80 9.70 -12.09 1.15
CA GLU A 80 11.16 -12.24 1.15
C GLU A 80 11.62 -13.49 1.92
N ALA A 81 10.92 -13.83 3.01
CA ALA A 81 11.23 -15.02 3.82
C ALA A 81 10.79 -16.34 3.14
N GLU A 82 9.74 -16.32 2.31
CA GLU A 82 9.13 -17.50 1.71
C GLU A 82 9.41 -17.61 0.19
N ARG A 83 10.06 -16.60 -0.41
CA ARG A 83 10.23 -16.45 -1.86
C ARG A 83 11.08 -17.58 -2.45
N PRO A 84 10.55 -18.33 -3.44
CA PRO A 84 11.36 -19.29 -4.18
C PRO A 84 12.47 -18.60 -4.97
N ALA A 85 13.59 -19.29 -5.15
CA ALA A 85 14.68 -18.79 -5.98
C ALA A 85 14.18 -18.46 -7.40
N GLY A 86 14.52 -17.25 -7.88
CA GLY A 86 14.13 -16.78 -9.20
C GLY A 86 12.69 -16.23 -9.32
N ALA A 87 11.92 -16.23 -8.24
CA ALA A 87 10.59 -15.61 -8.25
C ALA A 87 10.69 -14.09 -8.05
N MET A 88 9.87 -13.33 -8.78
CA MET A 88 9.81 -11.87 -8.69
C MET A 88 9.22 -11.39 -7.36
N HIS A 89 9.66 -10.20 -6.90
CA HIS A 89 9.18 -9.58 -5.67
C HIS A 89 7.74 -9.08 -5.80
N THR A 90 7.44 -8.39 -6.89
CA THR A 90 6.19 -7.65 -7.08
C THR A 90 4.95 -8.53 -7.02
N PRO A 91 4.81 -9.63 -7.79
CA PRO A 91 3.61 -10.46 -7.73
C PRO A 91 3.39 -11.13 -6.38
N GLY A 92 4.48 -11.59 -5.75
CA GLY A 92 4.39 -12.27 -4.46
C GLY A 92 4.04 -11.33 -3.31
N THR A 93 4.68 -10.16 -3.28
CA THR A 93 4.33 -9.10 -2.31
C THR A 93 2.89 -8.63 -2.50
N GLY A 94 2.46 -8.41 -3.74
CA GLY A 94 1.08 -8.03 -4.06
C GLY A 94 0.06 -9.05 -3.56
N ARG A 95 0.30 -10.33 -3.78
CA ARG A 95 -0.55 -11.43 -3.27
C ARG A 95 -0.66 -11.41 -1.75
N ASN A 96 0.47 -11.26 -1.04
CA ASN A 96 0.47 -11.20 0.41
C ASN A 96 -0.26 -9.95 0.93
N PHE A 97 -0.05 -8.80 0.29
CA PHE A 97 -0.75 -7.55 0.61
C PHE A 97 -2.26 -7.68 0.42
N ASN A 98 -2.71 -8.19 -0.72
CA ASN A 98 -4.13 -8.42 -1.00
C ASN A 98 -4.77 -9.36 0.04
N ALA A 99 -4.04 -10.41 0.46
CA ALA A 99 -4.50 -11.32 1.50
C ALA A 99 -4.62 -10.65 2.88
N ILE A 100 -3.72 -9.72 3.23
CA ILE A 100 -3.80 -8.94 4.47
C ILE A 100 -5.02 -7.99 4.42
N VAL A 101 -5.15 -7.23 3.33
CA VAL A 101 -6.22 -6.23 3.17
C VAL A 101 -7.61 -6.88 3.15
N SER A 102 -7.76 -8.00 2.44
CA SER A 102 -9.04 -8.72 2.36
C SER A 102 -9.54 -9.29 3.70
N ARG A 103 -8.63 -9.54 4.63
CA ARG A 103 -8.93 -10.05 5.98
C ARG A 103 -8.99 -8.95 7.05
N ALA A 104 -8.77 -7.69 6.68
CA ALA A 104 -8.75 -6.57 7.61
C ALA A 104 -10.19 -6.21 8.04
N GLU A 105 -10.65 -6.78 9.16
CA GLU A 105 -12.01 -6.57 9.68
C GLU A 105 -12.35 -5.10 9.89
N GLY A 106 -11.40 -4.31 10.38
CA GLY A 106 -11.60 -2.87 10.58
C GLY A 106 -11.84 -2.12 9.28
N LEU A 107 -11.13 -2.47 8.19
CA LEU A 107 -11.39 -1.92 6.86
C LEU A 107 -12.76 -2.37 6.33
N ARG A 108 -13.11 -3.64 6.53
CA ARG A 108 -14.41 -4.16 6.12
C ARG A 108 -15.55 -3.41 6.81
N ARG A 109 -15.48 -3.22 8.12
CA ARG A 109 -16.49 -2.43 8.86
C ARG A 109 -16.58 -0.99 8.37
N LEU A 110 -15.44 -0.35 8.07
CA LEU A 110 -15.44 1.00 7.51
C LEU A 110 -16.13 1.06 6.14
N LEU A 111 -15.92 0.07 5.28
CA LEU A 111 -16.58 -0.04 3.97
C LEU A 111 -18.08 -0.31 4.10
N ASP A 112 -18.49 -1.11 5.08
CA ASP A 112 -19.90 -1.43 5.35
C ASP A 112 -20.64 -0.23 5.96
N ASP A 113 -20.03 0.45 6.93
CA ASP A 113 -20.69 1.55 7.67
C ASP A 113 -20.66 2.87 6.91
N GLU A 114 -19.58 3.18 6.18
CA GLU A 114 -19.35 4.47 5.52
C GLU A 114 -18.77 4.31 4.11
N PRO A 115 -19.43 3.55 3.21
CA PRO A 115 -18.85 3.14 1.91
C PRO A 115 -18.39 4.31 1.04
N ALA A 116 -19.19 5.37 0.95
CA ALA A 116 -18.86 6.54 0.14
C ALA A 116 -17.62 7.29 0.66
N LEU A 117 -17.49 7.42 1.99
CA LEU A 117 -16.32 8.05 2.61
C LEU A 117 -15.09 7.14 2.45
N ALA A 118 -15.23 5.85 2.75
CA ALA A 118 -14.16 4.88 2.65
C ALA A 118 -13.56 4.85 1.23
N LEU A 119 -14.40 4.67 0.21
CA LEU A 119 -13.95 4.66 -1.19
C LEU A 119 -13.31 5.98 -1.59
N ARG A 120 -13.91 7.13 -1.22
CA ARG A 120 -13.33 8.43 -1.54
C ARG A 120 -11.92 8.59 -0.98
N VAL A 121 -11.68 8.18 0.28
CA VAL A 121 -10.37 8.29 0.91
C VAL A 121 -9.38 7.26 0.36
N LEU A 122 -9.82 6.03 0.13
CA LEU A 122 -8.97 4.94 -0.36
C LEU A 122 -8.53 5.16 -1.81
N THR A 123 -9.41 5.74 -2.65
CA THR A 123 -9.18 5.86 -4.09
C THR A 123 -8.89 7.30 -4.57
N ASP A 124 -8.69 8.25 -3.65
CA ASP A 124 -8.31 9.63 -4.02
C ASP A 124 -6.95 9.61 -4.72
N PRO A 125 -6.87 10.02 -6.01
CA PRO A 125 -5.63 9.97 -6.78
C PRO A 125 -4.54 10.91 -6.23
N ARG A 126 -4.92 11.90 -5.41
CA ARG A 126 -4.02 12.82 -4.73
C ARG A 126 -3.78 12.44 -3.27
N GLY A 127 -4.51 11.45 -2.79
CA GLY A 127 -4.39 10.91 -1.43
C GLY A 127 -3.10 10.11 -1.25
N ARG A 128 -2.55 10.14 -0.04
CA ARG A 128 -1.29 9.43 0.26
C ARG A 128 -1.37 7.92 0.01
N ILE A 129 -2.56 7.33 0.13
CA ILE A 129 -2.76 5.88 -0.07
C ILE A 129 -2.46 5.51 -1.52
N GLN A 130 -3.09 6.18 -2.49
CA GLN A 130 -2.88 5.89 -3.92
C GLN A 130 -1.45 6.16 -4.35
N VAL A 131 -0.94 7.33 -3.99
CA VAL A 131 0.45 7.71 -4.31
C VAL A 131 1.44 6.70 -3.71
N GLY A 132 1.28 6.36 -2.43
CA GLY A 132 2.20 5.45 -1.76
C GLY A 132 2.14 4.01 -2.25
N LEU A 133 0.95 3.51 -2.62
CA LEU A 133 0.80 2.18 -3.23
C LEU A 133 1.52 2.13 -4.59
N VAL A 134 1.31 3.13 -5.45
CA VAL A 134 1.95 3.19 -6.77
C VAL A 134 3.46 3.30 -6.62
N GLU A 135 3.96 4.19 -5.75
CA GLU A 135 5.39 4.35 -5.45
C GLU A 135 6.03 3.03 -4.99
N PHE A 136 5.38 2.33 -4.06
CA PHE A 136 5.87 1.06 -3.51
C PHE A 136 5.98 -0.02 -4.59
N PHE A 137 4.93 -0.25 -5.36
CA PHE A 137 4.94 -1.27 -6.41
C PHE A 137 5.84 -0.89 -7.58
N ALA A 138 5.97 0.40 -7.93
CA ALA A 138 6.92 0.85 -8.94
C ALA A 138 8.39 0.59 -8.50
N ALA A 139 8.71 0.83 -7.25
CA ALA A 139 10.03 0.49 -6.71
C ALA A 139 10.28 -1.03 -6.72
N SER A 140 9.27 -1.83 -6.37
CA SER A 140 9.35 -3.28 -6.42
C SER A 140 9.56 -3.81 -7.85
N LEU A 141 8.83 -3.27 -8.85
CA LEU A 141 9.03 -3.61 -10.27
C LEU A 141 10.43 -3.24 -10.77
N ARG A 142 10.94 -2.06 -10.42
CA ARG A 142 12.31 -1.66 -10.77
C ARG A 142 13.34 -2.59 -10.17
N ARG A 143 13.10 -3.06 -8.94
CA ARG A 143 13.94 -4.06 -8.28
C ARG A 143 13.93 -5.39 -9.06
N ASP A 144 12.74 -5.90 -9.42
CA ASP A 144 12.61 -7.11 -10.24
C ASP A 144 13.33 -6.97 -11.59
N MET A 145 13.16 -5.83 -12.25
CA MET A 145 13.84 -5.57 -13.53
C MET A 145 15.36 -5.60 -13.39
N ALA A 146 15.89 -5.00 -12.33
CA ALA A 146 17.33 -4.98 -12.07
C ALA A 146 17.87 -6.36 -11.67
N GLU A 147 17.16 -7.09 -10.80
CA GLU A 147 17.60 -8.41 -10.31
C GLU A 147 17.58 -9.48 -11.40
N PHE A 148 16.57 -9.45 -12.29
CA PHE A 148 16.36 -10.49 -13.29
C PHE A 148 16.73 -10.09 -14.72
N GLY A 149 17.27 -8.88 -14.93
CA GLY A 149 17.57 -8.37 -16.28
C GLY A 149 16.34 -8.24 -17.16
N LEU A 150 15.22 -7.78 -16.58
CA LEU A 150 13.96 -7.64 -17.30
C LEU A 150 13.84 -6.25 -17.93
N VAL A 151 13.13 -6.19 -19.06
CA VAL A 151 12.65 -4.97 -19.68
C VAL A 151 11.13 -4.98 -19.64
N SER A 152 10.53 -3.88 -19.23
CA SER A 152 9.08 -3.73 -19.23
C SER A 152 8.62 -3.01 -20.49
N LEU A 153 7.54 -3.51 -21.10
CA LEU A 153 6.86 -2.85 -22.24
C LEU A 153 6.07 -1.61 -21.79
N ILE A 154 5.81 -1.48 -20.50
CA ILE A 154 5.04 -0.39 -19.90
C ILE A 154 5.89 0.23 -18.81
N GLU A 155 5.91 1.55 -18.72
CA GLU A 155 6.62 2.26 -17.64
C GLU A 155 6.22 1.75 -16.26
N PRO A 156 7.16 1.50 -15.33
CA PRO A 156 6.88 0.90 -14.02
C PRO A 156 5.80 1.63 -13.22
N ASP A 157 5.73 2.96 -13.30
CA ASP A 157 4.71 3.74 -12.60
C ASP A 157 3.31 3.50 -13.19
N ALA A 158 3.20 3.43 -14.52
CA ALA A 158 1.93 3.14 -15.19
C ALA A 158 1.46 1.70 -14.93
N LEU A 159 2.40 0.74 -14.95
CA LEU A 159 2.10 -0.65 -14.63
C LEU A 159 1.66 -0.79 -13.16
N SER A 160 2.35 -0.12 -12.25
CA SER A 160 2.00 -0.12 -10.82
C SER A 160 0.61 0.46 -10.57
N TYR A 161 0.28 1.57 -11.22
CA TYR A 161 -1.07 2.14 -11.17
C TYR A 161 -2.11 1.12 -11.63
N ALA A 162 -1.87 0.44 -12.76
CA ALA A 162 -2.79 -0.58 -13.27
C ALA A 162 -2.95 -1.75 -12.27
N LEU A 163 -1.87 -2.22 -11.64
CA LEU A 163 -1.91 -3.28 -10.64
C LEU A 163 -2.73 -2.87 -9.41
N VAL A 164 -2.53 -1.64 -8.90
CA VAL A 164 -3.29 -1.11 -7.76
C VAL A 164 -4.78 -1.04 -8.10
N ARG A 165 -5.15 -0.43 -9.24
CA ARG A 165 -6.55 -0.29 -9.66
C ARG A 165 -7.22 -1.64 -9.90
N LEU A 166 -6.49 -2.61 -10.47
CA LEU A 166 -6.97 -3.97 -10.64
C LEU A 166 -7.27 -4.63 -9.29
N GLY A 167 -6.35 -4.55 -8.33
CA GLY A 167 -6.55 -5.08 -6.98
C GLY A 167 -7.81 -4.49 -6.31
N GLU A 168 -7.94 -3.17 -6.34
CA GLU A 168 -9.08 -2.46 -5.77
C GLU A 168 -10.42 -2.88 -6.39
N SER A 169 -10.45 -3.09 -7.71
CA SER A 169 -11.66 -3.51 -8.43
C SER A 169 -12.21 -4.85 -7.96
N PHE A 170 -11.34 -5.73 -7.44
CA PHE A 170 -11.75 -7.03 -6.91
C PHE A 170 -11.92 -7.04 -5.39
N ILE A 171 -11.09 -6.28 -4.65
CA ILE A 171 -11.16 -6.22 -3.18
C ILE A 171 -12.40 -5.46 -2.72
N TYR A 172 -12.78 -4.39 -3.44
CA TYR A 172 -13.94 -3.55 -3.14
C TYR A 172 -15.13 -3.84 -4.08
N ALA A 173 -15.17 -5.02 -4.72
CA ALA A 173 -16.14 -5.38 -5.73
C ALA A 173 -17.59 -5.33 -5.23
N ASP A 174 -17.82 -5.61 -3.97
CA ASP A 174 -19.15 -5.54 -3.33
C ASP A 174 -19.66 -4.10 -3.21
N VAL A 175 -18.78 -3.17 -2.86
CA VAL A 175 -19.13 -1.74 -2.75
C VAL A 175 -19.21 -1.06 -4.13
N LEU A 176 -18.29 -1.43 -5.04
CA LEU A 176 -18.19 -0.82 -6.37
C LEU A 176 -19.22 -1.35 -7.36
N ALA A 177 -19.55 -2.63 -7.30
CA ALA A 177 -20.31 -3.32 -8.35
C ALA A 177 -21.32 -4.35 -7.82
N ALA A 178 -21.62 -4.38 -6.54
CA ALA A 178 -22.47 -5.37 -5.88
C ALA A 178 -22.07 -6.83 -6.20
N ARG A 179 -20.77 -7.09 -6.32
CA ARG A 179 -20.18 -8.41 -6.63
C ARG A 179 -19.39 -8.91 -5.43
N LYS A 180 -19.33 -10.22 -5.26
CA LYS A 180 -18.48 -10.81 -4.20
C LYS A 180 -17.01 -10.50 -4.48
N PRO A 181 -16.24 -10.03 -3.48
CA PRO A 181 -14.80 -9.87 -3.59
C PRO A 181 -14.11 -11.17 -4.01
N ASP A 182 -13.18 -11.08 -4.97
CA ASP A 182 -12.45 -12.23 -5.51
C ASP A 182 -10.95 -11.92 -5.59
N VAL A 183 -10.30 -12.08 -4.46
CA VAL A 183 -8.86 -11.80 -4.29
C VAL A 183 -7.99 -12.76 -5.09
N ASP A 184 -8.41 -14.01 -5.26
CA ASP A 184 -7.64 -15.01 -6.00
C ASP A 184 -7.60 -14.68 -7.50
N THR A 185 -8.70 -14.20 -8.06
CA THR A 185 -8.73 -13.72 -9.44
C THR A 185 -7.90 -12.45 -9.60
N ALA A 186 -7.97 -11.50 -8.66
CA ALA A 186 -7.10 -10.33 -8.66
C ALA A 186 -5.62 -10.72 -8.71
N ASN A 187 -5.20 -11.62 -7.83
CA ASN A 187 -3.82 -12.10 -7.75
C ASN A 187 -3.35 -12.76 -9.06
N ARG A 188 -4.17 -13.62 -9.65
CA ARG A 188 -3.84 -14.27 -10.94
C ARG A 188 -3.70 -13.26 -12.07
N LEU A 189 -4.60 -12.28 -12.15
CA LEU A 189 -4.56 -11.24 -13.18
C LEU A 189 -3.35 -10.31 -13.00
N GLN A 190 -3.06 -9.89 -11.78
CA GLN A 190 -1.89 -9.06 -11.47
C GLN A 190 -0.59 -9.78 -11.82
N GLN A 191 -0.47 -11.07 -11.47
CA GLN A 191 0.69 -11.88 -11.81
C GLN A 191 0.83 -12.03 -13.33
N ALA A 192 -0.22 -12.42 -14.03
CA ALA A 192 -0.21 -12.58 -15.49
C ALA A 192 0.14 -11.27 -16.20
N LEU A 193 -0.36 -10.12 -15.71
CA LEU A 193 -0.03 -8.81 -16.25
C LEU A 193 1.47 -8.51 -16.14
N VAL A 194 2.06 -8.70 -14.95
CA VAL A 194 3.50 -8.47 -14.76
C VAL A 194 4.33 -9.41 -15.63
N GLU A 195 4.03 -10.69 -15.64
CA GLU A 195 4.77 -11.70 -16.42
C GLU A 195 4.66 -11.48 -17.93
N SER A 196 3.53 -10.96 -18.41
CA SER A 196 3.33 -10.70 -19.85
C SER A 196 4.04 -9.45 -20.37
N VAL A 197 4.22 -8.43 -19.51
CA VAL A 197 4.83 -7.16 -19.91
C VAL A 197 6.29 -7.02 -19.53
N CYS A 198 6.77 -7.78 -18.53
CA CYS A 198 8.16 -7.81 -18.10
C CYS A 198 8.86 -9.03 -18.69
N THR A 199 9.66 -8.83 -19.71
CA THR A 199 10.36 -9.91 -20.42
C THR A 199 11.88 -9.76 -20.26
N ARG A 200 12.63 -10.85 -20.39
CA ARG A 200 14.09 -10.77 -20.41
C ARG A 200 14.56 -9.97 -21.61
N SER A 201 15.51 -9.06 -21.39
CA SER A 201 16.19 -8.38 -22.48
C SER A 201 16.87 -9.40 -23.38
N ALA A 202 16.48 -9.44 -24.67
CA ALA A 202 17.24 -10.18 -25.68
C ALA A 202 18.52 -9.38 -25.95
N THR A 203 19.53 -9.53 -25.09
CA THR A 203 20.89 -9.07 -25.46
C THR A 203 21.31 -9.91 -26.65
N PRO A 204 21.58 -9.35 -27.85
CA PRO A 204 22.13 -10.14 -28.94
C PRO A 204 23.46 -10.72 -28.45
N ALA A 205 23.63 -12.03 -28.59
CA ALA A 205 24.89 -12.68 -28.35
C ALA A 205 25.99 -11.90 -29.13
N PRO A 206 27.16 -11.61 -28.52
CA PRO A 206 28.22 -10.95 -29.24
C PRO A 206 28.50 -11.76 -30.52
N ALA A 207 28.39 -11.11 -31.67
CA ALA A 207 28.67 -11.72 -32.93
C ALA A 207 30.05 -12.39 -32.85
N ALA A 208 30.08 -13.71 -32.99
CA ALA A 208 31.30 -14.47 -33.03
C ALA A 208 32.19 -13.85 -34.11
N GLY A 209 33.35 -13.33 -33.67
CA GLY A 209 34.28 -12.64 -34.56
C GLY A 209 34.60 -13.51 -35.74
N VAL A 210 34.30 -12.96 -36.92
CA VAL A 210 34.80 -13.48 -38.19
C VAL A 210 36.34 -13.37 -38.15
N MET A 211 36.98 -14.49 -37.85
CA MET A 211 38.42 -14.61 -38.01
C MET A 211 38.70 -14.40 -39.50
N ALA A 212 39.28 -13.24 -39.81
CA ALA A 212 39.87 -12.99 -41.11
C ALA A 212 41.03 -13.96 -41.32
N GLU A 213 40.82 -14.95 -42.15
CA GLU A 213 41.83 -15.86 -42.68
C GLU A 213 42.81 -15.04 -43.52
N GLN A 214 44.00 -14.80 -42.97
CA GLN A 214 45.10 -14.23 -43.73
C GLN A 214 45.66 -15.32 -44.63
N ALA A 215 45.47 -15.23 -45.92
CA ALA A 215 46.14 -16.03 -46.94
C ALA A 215 47.66 -15.67 -46.99
N PRO A 216 48.57 -16.67 -47.07
CA PRO A 216 49.95 -16.41 -47.26
C PRO A 216 50.21 -16.00 -48.71
N ARG A 217 50.91 -14.88 -48.89
CA ARG A 217 51.51 -14.52 -50.20
C ARG A 217 52.79 -15.30 -50.37
N GLY A 218 52.84 -16.17 -51.39
CA GLY A 218 54.05 -16.68 -52.02
C GLY A 218 54.60 -15.72 -53.07
#